data_7e90caacc96882c51121dc42433222c4
#
_entry.id   7e90caacc96882c51121dc42433222c4
#
_cell.length_a   1.000
_cell.length_b   1.000
_cell.length_c   1.000
_cell.angle_alpha   90.00
_cell.angle_beta   90.00
_cell.angle_gamma   90.00
#
_symmetry.space_group_name_H-M   'P 1'
#
loop_
_entity.id
_entity.type
_entity.pdbx_description
1 polymer ?
#
loop_
_entity_poly.entity_id
_entity_poly.type
_entity_poly.pdbx_seq_one_letter_code
_entity_poly.pdbx_strand_id
1 'polypeptide(L)'
;MNLSVTNSPFTEGQAAQINELIQTLTPEQKVWLSGYLVANQQLTSNGTVPSQTGSSSTNANGLTEGTEAMLQQNEPVITPEKRAITLLYGSETGNAQGLAEIFEERLSNIGHNVTLKAMDDFKPKNLKNVEDLFIITSTQGEGDPPDNAAELHEFIHGRKAPKLEGVRFSVLALGDQTYEYFCQTGRDFDRKLDELGAERIYDRVDCDVDYEEDAEKWMANVINAIDTAPEGTQNEQIVSESIKSAKEKKFSKANPYQAEVLENINLNGQGSNKETRHIEFLLDNFGEDYEVGDCLVVLPQNDPALVDLLISTLGWDPNDQVQISDEGDTLGLEEALTTHFEITKLTKPLLINAASFFENEELNEKVEDNEWVQSYIEGRDLIDLLNDFATTELQPENLYQLLRKLPPREYSISSSYEALPDEVHITVGAVRYNSHGRDRSGVCSVQFAERIQPGDTVPIYLKRNPNFKFPKEGDTPV
;
A
#
# COMPACT_ATOMS: atom_id res chain seq x y z
N MET A 1 3.64 39.29 12.74
CA MET A 1 2.43 39.84 13.36
C MET A 1 2.59 39.60 14.88
N ASN A 2 2.50 40.62 15.72
CA ASN A 2 2.66 40.44 17.15
C ASN A 2 1.29 40.11 17.80
N LEU A 3 1.28 39.23 18.79
CA LEU A 3 0.10 38.91 19.57
C LEU A 3 -0.30 40.09 20.47
N SER A 4 -1.60 40.33 20.61
CA SER A 4 -2.19 41.32 21.47
C SER A 4 -3.52 40.81 22.03
N VAL A 5 -4.05 41.45 23.04
CA VAL A 5 -5.36 41.10 23.63
C VAL A 5 -6.51 41.17 22.63
N THR A 6 -6.34 41.93 21.54
CA THR A 6 -7.38 42.12 20.51
C THR A 6 -7.34 41.06 19.39
N ASN A 7 -6.21 40.35 19.21
CA ASN A 7 -6.04 39.36 18.15
C ASN A 7 -5.67 37.95 18.66
N SER A 8 -5.73 37.72 19.97
CA SER A 8 -5.41 36.45 20.60
C SER A 8 -6.19 36.25 21.91
N PRO A 9 -6.39 35.04 22.40
CA PRO A 9 -7.06 34.75 23.66
C PRO A 9 -6.20 35.01 24.92
N PHE A 10 -4.99 35.56 24.76
CA PHE A 10 -4.03 35.76 25.85
C PHE A 10 -4.21 37.10 26.54
N THR A 11 -3.91 37.14 27.85
CA THR A 11 -3.80 38.40 28.60
C THR A 11 -2.61 39.24 28.08
N GLU A 12 -2.61 40.53 28.38
CA GLU A 12 -1.55 41.43 27.91
C GLU A 12 -0.13 40.98 28.32
N GLY A 13 0.00 40.49 29.58
CA GLY A 13 1.26 39.93 30.08
C GLY A 13 1.70 38.64 29.34
N GLN A 14 0.74 37.74 29.09
CA GLN A 14 1.02 36.52 28.33
C GLN A 14 1.39 36.80 26.87
N ALA A 15 0.68 37.70 26.21
CA ALA A 15 0.97 38.12 24.86
C ALA A 15 2.37 38.75 24.72
N ALA A 16 2.76 39.58 25.72
CA ALA A 16 4.10 40.17 25.77
C ALA A 16 5.20 39.11 25.89
N GLN A 17 5.04 38.14 26.83
CA GLN A 17 6.02 37.06 27.02
C GLN A 17 6.14 36.16 25.80
N ILE A 18 5.02 35.80 25.14
CA ILE A 18 5.03 34.99 23.93
C ILE A 18 5.71 35.73 22.78
N ASN A 19 5.42 37.02 22.61
CA ASN A 19 6.07 37.82 21.56
C ASN A 19 7.58 37.92 21.76
N GLU A 20 8.04 38.09 23.01
CA GLU A 20 9.47 38.10 23.35
C GLU A 20 10.12 36.76 23.07
N LEU A 21 9.50 35.64 23.47
CA LEU A 21 9.99 34.29 23.21
C LEU A 21 10.10 34.02 21.69
N ILE A 22 9.05 34.30 20.91
CA ILE A 22 9.01 34.08 19.48
C ILE A 22 10.14 34.84 18.74
N GLN A 23 10.55 36.01 19.22
CA GLN A 23 11.65 36.77 18.61
C GLN A 23 13.02 36.09 18.79
N THR A 24 13.21 35.33 19.85
CA THR A 24 14.47 34.65 20.18
C THR A 24 14.62 33.28 19.50
N LEU A 25 13.52 32.70 18.99
CA LEU A 25 13.50 31.36 18.40
C LEU A 25 13.89 31.35 16.92
N THR A 26 14.65 30.33 16.51
CA THR A 26 14.90 30.04 15.09
C THR A 26 13.63 29.54 14.38
N PRO A 27 13.58 29.55 13.03
CA PRO A 27 12.45 28.97 12.30
C PRO A 27 12.13 27.53 12.71
N GLU A 28 13.15 26.67 12.85
CA GLU A 28 13.01 25.27 13.25
C GLU A 28 12.44 25.14 14.68
N GLN A 29 12.91 25.96 15.61
CA GLN A 29 12.41 25.99 16.98
C GLN A 29 10.95 26.45 17.05
N LYS A 30 10.51 27.34 16.16
CA LYS A 30 9.11 27.76 16.06
C LYS A 30 8.20 26.65 15.59
N VAL A 31 8.64 25.87 14.60
CA VAL A 31 7.92 24.70 14.11
C VAL A 31 7.82 23.65 15.21
N TRP A 32 8.92 23.34 15.89
CA TRP A 32 8.95 22.38 16.99
C TRP A 32 8.01 22.81 18.14
N LEU A 33 8.05 24.07 18.55
CA LEU A 33 7.20 24.60 19.62
C LEU A 33 5.71 24.52 19.29
N SER A 34 5.33 24.78 18.01
CA SER A 34 3.95 24.66 17.58
C SER A 34 3.45 23.21 17.70
N GLY A 35 4.24 22.21 17.26
CA GLY A 35 3.94 20.79 17.44
C GLY A 35 3.82 20.36 18.90
N TYR A 36 4.73 20.83 19.75
CA TYR A 36 4.69 20.54 21.20
C TYR A 36 3.43 21.09 21.88
N LEU A 37 2.98 22.28 21.52
CA LEU A 37 1.76 22.89 22.09
C LEU A 37 0.50 22.15 21.65
N VAL A 38 0.44 21.67 20.40
CA VAL A 38 -0.66 20.85 19.90
C VAL A 38 -0.70 19.49 20.61
N ALA A 39 0.44 18.82 20.77
CA ALA A 39 0.53 17.53 21.47
C ALA A 39 0.10 17.63 22.94
N ASN A 40 0.45 18.72 23.65
CA ASN A 40 0.05 18.91 25.04
C ASN A 40 -1.44 19.25 25.24
N GLN A 41 -2.14 19.74 24.23
CA GLN A 41 -3.60 19.91 24.32
C GLN A 41 -4.34 18.56 24.46
N GLN A 42 -3.79 17.50 23.90
CA GLN A 42 -4.39 16.16 23.97
C GLN A 42 -4.19 15.50 25.36
N LEU A 43 -3.19 15.90 26.14
CA LEU A 43 -2.91 15.33 27.46
C LEU A 43 -3.76 15.95 28.59
N THR A 44 -4.39 17.11 28.38
CA THR A 44 -5.17 17.82 29.40
C THR A 44 -6.67 17.56 29.33
N SER A 45 -7.17 16.81 28.37
CA SER A 45 -8.61 16.47 28.25
C SER A 45 -9.06 15.25 29.08
N ASN A 46 -8.13 14.51 29.72
CA ASN A 46 -8.43 13.34 30.56
C ASN A 46 -7.96 13.48 32.00
N GLY A 47 -8.46 14.49 32.69
CA GLY A 47 -8.18 14.67 34.12
C GLY A 47 -9.40 15.14 34.91
N THR A 48 -10.06 14.21 35.57
CA THR A 48 -11.09 14.39 36.57
C THR A 48 -10.57 15.25 37.75
N VAL A 49 -11.18 16.36 38.02
CA VAL A 49 -10.87 17.18 39.20
C VAL A 49 -11.85 16.85 40.35
N PRO A 50 -11.37 16.51 41.55
CA PRO A 50 -12.25 16.35 42.71
C PRO A 50 -12.66 17.74 43.29
N SER A 51 -13.94 17.86 43.56
CA SER A 51 -14.55 18.99 44.28
C SER A 51 -14.01 19.14 45.70
N GLN A 52 -13.61 20.33 46.07
CA GLN A 52 -13.62 20.72 47.48
C GLN A 52 -14.44 21.99 47.69
N THR A 53 -15.38 21.83 48.58
CA THR A 53 -16.29 22.81 49.20
C THR A 53 -15.55 23.84 50.07
N GLY A 54 -16.01 25.08 50.03
CA GLY A 54 -15.59 26.09 51.02
C GLY A 54 -16.38 27.38 50.89
N SER A 55 -17.28 27.59 51.83
CA SER A 55 -18.23 28.68 52.01
C SER A 55 -17.64 30.10 52.14
N SER A 56 -18.30 31.13 51.76
CA SER A 56 -19.10 32.09 52.56
C SER A 56 -19.14 33.47 51.93
N SER A 57 -20.35 33.96 51.73
CA SER A 57 -21.03 35.22 52.15
C SER A 57 -20.29 36.53 51.83
N THR A 58 -20.91 37.53 51.25
CA THR A 58 -22.08 38.36 51.69
C THR A 58 -22.32 39.47 50.65
N ASN A 59 -23.62 39.80 50.46
CA ASN A 59 -24.30 41.06 50.21
C ASN A 59 -23.62 42.22 49.43
N ALA A 60 -24.26 43.01 48.59
CA ALA A 60 -25.65 43.53 48.55
C ALA A 60 -25.80 44.48 47.34
N ASN A 61 -27.02 44.50 46.83
CA ASN A 61 -27.75 45.65 46.26
C ASN A 61 -27.20 46.59 45.20
N GLY A 62 -28.01 46.75 44.15
CA GLY A 62 -28.10 47.94 43.32
C GLY A 62 -28.83 47.76 41.99
N LEU A 63 -30.11 48.07 41.99
CA LEU A 63 -31.04 48.42 40.92
C LEU A 63 -30.38 49.15 39.71
N THR A 64 -30.71 48.92 38.47
CA THR A 64 -31.85 49.43 37.69
C THR A 64 -31.68 49.14 36.17
N GLU A 65 -32.82 48.80 35.57
CA GLU A 65 -33.31 49.09 34.19
C GLU A 65 -32.52 48.71 32.94
N GLY A 66 -33.05 47.75 32.22
CA GLY A 66 -33.70 47.95 30.94
C GLY A 66 -32.82 48.00 29.70
N THR A 67 -32.66 46.89 29.03
CA THR A 67 -32.83 46.85 27.55
C THR A 67 -33.04 45.42 27.07
N GLU A 68 -34.13 45.20 26.39
CA GLU A 68 -34.43 43.97 25.62
C GLU A 68 -33.30 43.72 24.62
N ALA A 69 -32.55 42.64 24.77
CA ALA A 69 -31.68 42.10 23.75
C ALA A 69 -32.17 40.71 23.43
N MET A 70 -32.55 40.54 22.20
CA MET A 70 -32.98 39.29 21.53
C MET A 70 -32.10 38.12 21.98
N LEU A 71 -32.76 37.14 22.58
CA LEU A 71 -32.25 35.78 22.71
C LEU A 71 -32.17 35.17 21.32
N GLN A 72 -31.02 35.28 20.67
CA GLN A 72 -30.67 34.31 19.62
C GLN A 72 -30.47 32.97 20.33
N GLN A 73 -31.40 32.09 20.13
CA GLN A 73 -31.25 30.67 20.43
C GLN A 73 -30.09 30.17 19.56
N ASN A 74 -28.91 29.95 20.16
CA ASN A 74 -27.90 29.09 19.61
C ASN A 74 -28.52 27.68 19.63
N GLU A 75 -29.03 27.25 18.49
CA GLU A 75 -29.27 25.84 18.25
C GLU A 75 -27.91 25.11 18.45
N PRO A 76 -27.90 24.02 19.21
CA PRO A 76 -26.67 23.21 19.31
C PRO A 76 -26.29 22.78 17.90
N VAL A 77 -25.10 23.15 17.47
CA VAL A 77 -24.47 22.57 16.28
C VAL A 77 -24.34 21.07 16.57
N ILE A 78 -25.26 20.28 16.04
CA ILE A 78 -25.19 18.82 16.06
C ILE A 78 -24.03 18.48 15.14
N THR A 79 -22.82 18.36 15.70
CA THR A 79 -21.75 17.67 15.01
C THR A 79 -22.23 16.24 14.79
N PRO A 80 -22.32 15.76 13.54
CA PRO A 80 -22.74 14.39 13.31
C PRO A 80 -21.79 13.46 14.08
N GLU A 81 -22.36 12.58 14.88
CA GLU A 81 -21.61 11.59 15.63
C GLU A 81 -20.89 10.70 14.62
N LYS A 82 -19.54 10.67 14.65
CA LYS A 82 -18.75 9.89 13.72
C LYS A 82 -19.08 8.40 13.91
N ARG A 83 -19.39 7.71 12.81
CA ARG A 83 -19.69 6.27 12.81
C ARG A 83 -18.47 5.46 13.26
N ALA A 84 -18.70 4.36 13.92
CA ALA A 84 -17.64 3.44 14.33
C ALA A 84 -17.16 2.64 13.11
N ILE A 85 -15.84 2.61 12.90
CA ILE A 85 -15.21 1.91 11.80
C ILE A 85 -14.67 0.58 12.28
N THR A 86 -15.00 -0.50 11.59
CA THR A 86 -14.39 -1.83 11.74
C THR A 86 -13.55 -2.12 10.51
N LEU A 87 -12.24 -2.26 10.69
CA LEU A 87 -11.29 -2.61 9.65
C LEU A 87 -10.82 -4.04 9.86
N LEU A 88 -11.09 -4.91 8.88
CA LEU A 88 -10.74 -6.33 8.93
C LEU A 88 -9.72 -6.65 7.85
N TYR A 89 -8.71 -7.45 8.19
CA TYR A 89 -7.76 -7.93 7.20
C TYR A 89 -7.68 -9.45 7.14
N GLY A 90 -7.47 -9.96 5.91
CA GLY A 90 -7.10 -11.33 5.61
C GLY A 90 -5.77 -11.37 4.88
N SER A 91 -4.74 -11.98 5.48
CA SER A 91 -3.37 -11.89 4.96
C SER A 91 -2.57 -13.15 5.27
N GLU A 92 -1.93 -13.71 4.25
CA GLU A 92 -0.99 -14.82 4.41
C GLU A 92 0.43 -14.32 4.65
N THR A 93 0.89 -13.40 3.80
CA THR A 93 2.28 -12.91 3.79
C THR A 93 2.48 -11.58 4.54
N GLY A 94 1.41 -11.02 5.15
CA GLY A 94 1.44 -9.76 5.88
C GLY A 94 1.17 -8.50 5.05
N ASN A 95 1.03 -8.59 3.73
CA ASN A 95 0.81 -7.41 2.88
C ASN A 95 -0.51 -6.71 3.18
N ALA A 96 -1.62 -7.46 3.23
CA ALA A 96 -2.92 -6.90 3.57
C ALA A 96 -2.98 -6.39 5.01
N GLN A 97 -2.27 -7.05 5.94
CA GLN A 97 -2.12 -6.58 7.32
C GLN A 97 -1.41 -5.23 7.39
N GLY A 98 -0.25 -5.11 6.74
CA GLY A 98 0.51 -3.84 6.74
C GLY A 98 -0.28 -2.67 6.15
N LEU A 99 -1.07 -2.89 5.09
CA LEU A 99 -1.97 -1.88 4.54
C LEU A 99 -3.10 -1.53 5.51
N ALA A 100 -3.64 -2.52 6.22
CA ALA A 100 -4.69 -2.27 7.21
C ALA A 100 -4.17 -1.46 8.41
N GLU A 101 -2.96 -1.70 8.87
CA GLU A 101 -2.31 -0.93 9.93
C GLU A 101 -2.06 0.52 9.51
N ILE A 102 -1.59 0.75 8.28
CA ILE A 102 -1.44 2.10 7.70
C ILE A 102 -2.79 2.81 7.60
N PHE A 103 -3.83 2.12 7.17
CA PHE A 103 -5.16 2.71 7.01
C PHE A 103 -5.80 3.05 8.37
N GLU A 104 -5.62 2.17 9.36
CA GLU A 104 -6.06 2.41 10.74
C GLU A 104 -5.40 3.67 11.32
N GLU A 105 -4.07 3.81 11.18
CA GLU A 105 -3.35 4.99 11.66
C GLU A 105 -3.86 6.28 11.01
N ARG A 106 -4.10 6.28 9.70
CA ARG A 106 -4.64 7.44 8.96
C ARG A 106 -6.02 7.84 9.44
N LEU A 107 -6.94 6.87 9.55
CA LEU A 107 -8.30 7.10 10.02
C LEU A 107 -8.30 7.61 11.47
N SER A 108 -7.45 7.06 12.34
CA SER A 108 -7.30 7.47 13.72
C SER A 108 -6.74 8.90 13.84
N ASN A 109 -5.75 9.25 12.99
CA ASN A 109 -5.15 10.59 12.94
C ASN A 109 -6.15 11.70 12.54
N ILE A 110 -7.15 11.37 11.71
CA ILE A 110 -8.25 12.29 11.36
C ILE A 110 -9.45 12.18 12.33
N GLY A 111 -9.29 11.45 13.44
CA GLY A 111 -10.21 11.40 14.57
C GLY A 111 -11.38 10.44 14.40
N HIS A 112 -11.27 9.39 13.59
CA HIS A 112 -12.23 8.30 13.57
C HIS A 112 -11.94 7.28 14.67
N ASN A 113 -13.01 6.62 15.17
CA ASN A 113 -12.88 5.50 16.11
C ASN A 113 -12.78 4.19 15.32
N VAL A 114 -11.58 3.67 15.18
CA VAL A 114 -11.28 2.50 14.36
C VAL A 114 -11.02 1.28 15.23
N THR A 115 -11.58 0.14 14.84
CA THR A 115 -11.26 -1.17 15.42
C THR A 115 -10.63 -2.03 14.33
N LEU A 116 -9.30 -2.16 14.36
CA LEU A 116 -8.54 -3.06 13.47
C LEU A 116 -8.49 -4.47 14.05
N LYS A 117 -8.76 -5.49 13.21
CA LYS A 117 -8.64 -6.91 13.58
C LYS A 117 -8.26 -7.79 12.38
N ALA A 118 -7.52 -8.86 12.66
CA ALA A 118 -7.50 -10.01 11.76
C ALA A 118 -8.91 -10.65 11.70
N MET A 119 -9.26 -11.25 10.58
CA MET A 119 -10.61 -11.79 10.37
C MET A 119 -10.94 -12.96 11.31
N ASP A 120 -9.96 -13.76 11.70
CA ASP A 120 -10.11 -14.85 12.68
C ASP A 120 -10.30 -14.36 14.13
N ASP A 121 -9.80 -13.16 14.46
CA ASP A 121 -10.07 -12.50 15.74
C ASP A 121 -11.45 -11.82 15.80
N PHE A 122 -12.13 -11.75 14.67
CA PHE A 122 -13.44 -11.12 14.56
C PHE A 122 -14.55 -12.18 14.60
N LYS A 123 -15.42 -12.11 15.60
CA LYS A 123 -16.57 -13.01 15.68
C LYS A 123 -17.57 -12.70 14.56
N PRO A 124 -17.80 -13.60 13.58
CA PRO A 124 -18.65 -13.32 12.40
C PRO A 124 -20.07 -12.86 12.74
N LYS A 125 -20.63 -13.29 13.86
CA LYS A 125 -21.96 -12.86 14.34
C LYS A 125 -22.04 -11.38 14.68
N ASN A 126 -20.90 -10.71 14.88
CA ASN A 126 -20.84 -9.28 15.18
C ASN A 126 -21.01 -8.40 13.93
N LEU A 127 -20.96 -8.96 12.72
CA LEU A 127 -21.17 -8.21 11.49
C LEU A 127 -22.46 -7.37 11.49
N LYS A 128 -23.53 -7.86 12.11
CA LYS A 128 -24.80 -7.14 12.24
C LYS A 128 -24.75 -5.87 13.10
N ASN A 129 -23.68 -5.68 13.87
CA ASN A 129 -23.50 -4.53 14.78
C ASN A 129 -22.43 -3.56 14.26
N VAL A 130 -21.87 -3.79 13.08
CA VAL A 130 -20.88 -2.91 12.45
C VAL A 130 -21.61 -1.78 11.74
N GLU A 131 -21.07 -0.57 11.82
CA GLU A 131 -21.61 0.59 11.12
C GLU A 131 -20.89 0.81 9.78
N ASP A 132 -19.57 0.92 9.82
CA ASP A 132 -18.71 1.01 8.64
C ASP A 132 -17.70 -0.15 8.66
N LEU A 133 -17.67 -0.92 7.58
CA LEU A 133 -16.84 -2.11 7.43
C LEU A 133 -15.89 -1.96 6.25
N PHE A 134 -14.59 -1.92 6.53
CA PHE A 134 -13.59 -1.98 5.46
C PHE A 134 -12.83 -3.29 5.53
N ILE A 135 -12.64 -3.89 4.36
CA ILE A 135 -11.95 -5.18 4.21
C ILE A 135 -10.72 -4.98 3.35
N ILE A 136 -9.56 -5.44 3.84
CA ILE A 136 -8.33 -5.55 3.07
C ILE A 136 -7.90 -7.01 3.08
N THR A 137 -7.90 -7.66 1.92
CA THR A 137 -7.65 -9.11 1.87
C THR A 137 -6.83 -9.52 0.66
N SER A 138 -5.92 -10.50 0.86
CA SER A 138 -5.24 -11.18 -0.23
C SER A 138 -6.04 -12.40 -0.70
N THR A 139 -5.62 -12.93 -1.83
CA THR A 139 -6.11 -14.22 -2.38
C THR A 139 -4.94 -15.20 -2.41
N GLN A 140 -5.19 -16.45 -2.00
CA GLN A 140 -4.20 -17.50 -1.95
C GLN A 140 -4.55 -18.65 -2.91
N GLY A 141 -3.53 -19.37 -3.38
CA GLY A 141 -3.70 -20.57 -4.20
C GLY A 141 -4.61 -20.37 -5.39
N GLU A 142 -5.60 -21.23 -5.54
CA GLU A 142 -6.56 -21.24 -6.64
C GLU A 142 -7.80 -20.36 -6.36
N GLY A 143 -7.60 -19.21 -5.70
CA GLY A 143 -8.70 -18.28 -5.41
C GLY A 143 -9.22 -18.34 -3.97
N ASP A 144 -8.55 -19.12 -3.12
CA ASP A 144 -8.96 -19.33 -1.73
C ASP A 144 -8.66 -18.10 -0.85
N PRO A 145 -9.45 -17.90 0.22
CA PRO A 145 -9.13 -16.90 1.22
C PRO A 145 -7.89 -17.30 2.03
N PRO A 146 -7.09 -16.34 2.53
CA PRO A 146 -6.05 -16.59 3.52
C PRO A 146 -6.60 -17.36 4.74
N ASP A 147 -5.76 -18.14 5.41
CA ASP A 147 -6.18 -18.97 6.55
C ASP A 147 -6.96 -18.17 7.60
N ASN A 148 -6.48 -16.97 7.94
CA ASN A 148 -7.14 -16.09 8.89
C ASN A 148 -8.44 -15.43 8.38
N ALA A 149 -8.78 -15.56 7.09
CA ALA A 149 -10.03 -15.07 6.52
C ALA A 149 -11.07 -16.17 6.28
N ALA A 150 -10.67 -17.44 6.32
CA ALA A 150 -11.49 -18.59 5.89
C ALA A 150 -12.82 -18.70 6.67
N GLU A 151 -12.81 -18.57 8.01
CA GLU A 151 -14.01 -18.68 8.84
C GLU A 151 -15.03 -17.58 8.52
N LEU A 152 -14.58 -16.33 8.38
CA LEU A 152 -15.46 -15.22 8.05
C LEU A 152 -16.02 -15.35 6.64
N HIS A 153 -15.18 -15.75 5.67
CA HIS A 153 -15.56 -15.99 4.29
C HIS A 153 -16.63 -17.08 4.19
N GLU A 154 -16.44 -18.25 4.84
CA GLU A 154 -17.44 -19.31 4.89
C GLU A 154 -18.74 -18.83 5.54
N PHE A 155 -18.64 -18.08 6.64
CA PHE A 155 -19.81 -17.59 7.37
C PHE A 155 -20.70 -16.69 6.54
N ILE A 156 -20.16 -15.72 5.80
CA ILE A 156 -20.96 -14.78 4.99
C ILE A 156 -21.60 -15.46 3.77
N HIS A 157 -21.02 -16.58 3.30
CA HIS A 157 -21.60 -17.41 2.24
C HIS A 157 -22.62 -18.42 2.78
N GLY A 158 -22.64 -18.62 4.08
CA GLY A 158 -23.51 -19.57 4.74
C GLY A 158 -24.94 -19.07 4.96
N ARG A 159 -25.88 -19.99 5.24
CA ARG A 159 -27.30 -19.67 5.51
C ARG A 159 -27.53 -18.83 6.78
N LYS A 160 -26.52 -18.66 7.62
CA LYS A 160 -26.59 -17.89 8.87
C LYS A 160 -26.08 -16.48 8.74
N ALA A 161 -25.65 -16.08 7.55
CA ALA A 161 -25.21 -14.71 7.27
C ALA A 161 -26.32 -13.72 7.62
N PRO A 162 -26.05 -12.68 8.41
CA PRO A 162 -27.05 -11.68 8.75
C PRO A 162 -27.34 -10.76 7.55
N LYS A 163 -28.51 -10.12 7.55
CA LYS A 163 -28.69 -8.95 6.71
C LYS A 163 -27.86 -7.78 7.27
N LEU A 164 -27.30 -6.98 6.36
CA LEU A 164 -26.37 -5.89 6.67
C LEU A 164 -26.94 -4.51 6.25
N GLU A 165 -28.28 -4.37 6.29
CA GLU A 165 -28.94 -3.09 6.02
C GLU A 165 -28.42 -2.00 6.99
N GLY A 166 -27.93 -0.88 6.42
CA GLY A 166 -27.32 0.22 7.19
C GLY A 166 -25.82 0.09 7.51
N VAL A 167 -25.20 -1.03 7.13
CA VAL A 167 -23.74 -1.18 7.11
C VAL A 167 -23.19 -0.55 5.83
N ARG A 168 -22.19 0.33 5.92
CA ARG A 168 -21.45 0.83 4.77
C ARG A 168 -20.14 0.05 4.62
N PHE A 169 -19.69 -0.17 3.38
CA PHE A 169 -18.48 -0.96 3.17
C PHE A 169 -17.67 -0.53 1.93
N SER A 170 -16.41 -0.94 1.92
CA SER A 170 -15.54 -1.03 0.75
C SER A 170 -14.50 -2.13 0.94
N VAL A 171 -13.94 -2.63 -0.17
CA VAL A 171 -12.99 -3.74 -0.17
C VAL A 171 -11.75 -3.36 -0.97
N LEU A 172 -10.56 -3.62 -0.42
CA LEU A 172 -9.30 -3.62 -1.13
C LEU A 172 -8.83 -5.07 -1.27
N ALA A 173 -8.66 -5.53 -2.49
CA ALA A 173 -8.28 -6.90 -2.81
C ALA A 173 -6.85 -6.95 -3.34
N LEU A 174 -6.01 -7.80 -2.78
CA LEU A 174 -4.65 -8.06 -3.26
C LEU A 174 -4.58 -9.41 -3.97
N GLY A 175 -3.84 -9.45 -5.05
CA GLY A 175 -3.64 -10.67 -5.84
C GLY A 175 -2.42 -10.57 -6.74
N ASP A 176 -2.33 -11.53 -7.68
CA ASP A 176 -1.37 -11.53 -8.78
C ASP A 176 -2.11 -11.89 -10.06
N GLN A 177 -2.05 -11.01 -11.05
CA GLN A 177 -2.73 -11.19 -12.34
C GLN A 177 -2.22 -12.39 -13.16
N THR A 178 -1.13 -13.02 -12.76
CA THR A 178 -0.64 -14.25 -13.39
C THR A 178 -1.47 -15.49 -13.01
N TYR A 179 -2.32 -15.38 -11.98
CA TYR A 179 -3.22 -16.44 -11.54
C TYR A 179 -4.65 -16.26 -12.07
N GLU A 180 -5.32 -17.36 -12.37
CA GLU A 180 -6.68 -17.38 -12.91
C GLU A 180 -7.69 -16.65 -11.99
N TYR A 181 -7.56 -16.88 -10.70
CA TYR A 181 -8.47 -16.35 -9.69
C TYR A 181 -7.95 -15.07 -9.03
N PHE A 182 -7.42 -14.17 -9.87
CA PHE A 182 -6.92 -12.86 -9.44
C PHE A 182 -7.91 -12.11 -8.57
N CYS A 183 -7.51 -11.77 -7.33
CA CYS A 183 -8.32 -11.05 -6.33
C CYS A 183 -9.67 -11.72 -5.97
N GLN A 184 -9.80 -13.03 -6.17
CA GLN A 184 -11.08 -13.73 -6.01
C GLN A 184 -11.69 -13.56 -4.62
N THR A 185 -10.89 -13.70 -3.56
CA THR A 185 -11.35 -13.54 -2.18
C THR A 185 -12.00 -12.16 -1.95
N GLY A 186 -11.35 -11.09 -2.41
CA GLY A 186 -11.90 -9.74 -2.29
C GLY A 186 -13.17 -9.54 -3.12
N ARG A 187 -13.24 -10.14 -4.31
CA ARG A 187 -14.45 -10.15 -5.16
C ARG A 187 -15.60 -10.85 -4.48
N ASP A 188 -15.33 -11.94 -3.81
CA ASP A 188 -16.36 -12.70 -3.10
C ASP A 188 -16.88 -11.95 -1.88
N PHE A 189 -16.00 -11.29 -1.09
CA PHE A 189 -16.41 -10.41 0.00
C PHE A 189 -17.26 -9.26 -0.52
N ASP A 190 -16.80 -8.53 -1.51
CA ASP A 190 -17.48 -7.37 -2.08
C ASP A 190 -18.90 -7.72 -2.59
N ARG A 191 -18.99 -8.75 -3.42
CA ARG A 191 -20.25 -9.24 -3.94
C ARG A 191 -21.19 -9.68 -2.82
N LYS A 192 -20.66 -10.41 -1.83
CA LYS A 192 -21.49 -11.00 -0.78
C LYS A 192 -22.01 -9.98 0.22
N LEU A 193 -21.23 -8.96 0.55
CA LEU A 193 -21.67 -7.85 1.40
C LEU A 193 -22.80 -7.06 0.74
N ASP A 194 -22.69 -6.81 -0.57
CA ASP A 194 -23.75 -6.18 -1.36
C ASP A 194 -25.04 -7.03 -1.39
N GLU A 195 -24.94 -8.35 -1.64
CA GLU A 195 -26.07 -9.28 -1.60
C GLU A 195 -26.75 -9.35 -0.20
N LEU A 196 -26.01 -9.12 0.86
CA LEU A 196 -26.53 -9.07 2.23
C LEU A 196 -27.19 -7.74 2.59
N GLY A 197 -27.12 -6.74 1.69
CA GLY A 197 -27.77 -5.44 1.81
C GLY A 197 -26.92 -4.35 2.43
N ALA A 198 -25.59 -4.52 2.49
CA ALA A 198 -24.67 -3.45 2.85
C ALA A 198 -24.52 -2.43 1.71
N GLU A 199 -24.26 -1.19 2.05
CA GLU A 199 -24.07 -0.07 1.12
C GLU A 199 -22.58 0.09 0.77
N ARG A 200 -22.23 -0.07 -0.53
CA ARG A 200 -20.86 0.18 -1.00
C ARG A 200 -20.64 1.68 -1.11
N ILE A 201 -19.75 2.26 -0.27
CA ILE A 201 -19.46 3.70 -0.31
C ILE A 201 -18.34 4.06 -1.29
N TYR A 202 -17.51 3.10 -1.64
CA TYR A 202 -16.49 3.20 -2.67
C TYR A 202 -16.29 1.84 -3.33
N ASP A 203 -16.07 1.83 -4.63
CA ASP A 203 -15.89 0.60 -5.40
C ASP A 203 -14.67 -0.19 -4.93
N ARG A 204 -14.77 -1.53 -5.06
CA ARG A 204 -13.64 -2.41 -4.79
C ARG A 204 -12.48 -2.09 -5.72
N VAL A 205 -11.26 -2.12 -5.20
CA VAL A 205 -10.04 -2.06 -6.00
C VAL A 205 -9.34 -3.41 -5.94
N ASP A 206 -9.05 -3.95 -7.12
CA ASP A 206 -8.29 -5.20 -7.31
C ASP A 206 -6.84 -4.83 -7.63
N CYS A 207 -5.92 -5.03 -6.68
CA CYS A 207 -4.51 -4.69 -6.78
C CYS A 207 -3.69 -5.89 -7.25
N ASP A 208 -2.78 -5.68 -8.20
CA ASP A 208 -1.75 -6.65 -8.60
C ASP A 208 -0.60 -6.66 -7.55
N VAL A 209 0.46 -7.40 -7.83
CA VAL A 209 1.65 -7.48 -6.96
C VAL A 209 2.30 -6.12 -6.66
N ASP A 210 2.02 -5.13 -7.46
CA ASP A 210 2.48 -3.74 -7.38
C ASP A 210 1.37 -2.83 -6.81
N TYR A 211 0.89 -3.18 -5.64
CA TYR A 211 -0.36 -2.69 -5.05
C TYR A 211 -0.28 -1.32 -4.37
N GLU A 212 0.92 -0.79 -4.12
CA GLU A 212 1.10 0.37 -3.24
C GLU A 212 0.35 1.62 -3.71
N GLU A 213 0.41 1.91 -5.01
CA GLU A 213 -0.23 3.09 -5.60
C GLU A 213 -1.76 2.97 -5.60
N ASP A 214 -2.28 1.80 -5.99
CA ASP A 214 -3.72 1.55 -6.02
C ASP A 214 -4.32 1.51 -4.62
N ALA A 215 -3.59 0.92 -3.65
CA ALA A 215 -3.98 0.92 -2.25
C ALA A 215 -4.03 2.35 -1.68
N GLU A 216 -3.04 3.20 -2.03
CA GLU A 216 -3.01 4.61 -1.63
C GLU A 216 -4.23 5.38 -2.16
N LYS A 217 -4.52 5.22 -3.45
CA LYS A 217 -5.70 5.82 -4.10
C LYS A 217 -6.99 5.35 -3.44
N TRP A 218 -7.12 4.04 -3.16
CA TRP A 218 -8.29 3.49 -2.49
C TRP A 218 -8.47 4.07 -1.08
N MET A 219 -7.42 4.11 -0.26
CA MET A 219 -7.48 4.68 1.10
C MET A 219 -7.93 6.14 1.09
N ALA A 220 -7.34 6.96 0.19
CA ALA A 220 -7.71 8.37 0.06
C ALA A 220 -9.18 8.55 -0.34
N ASN A 221 -9.66 7.77 -1.28
CA ASN A 221 -11.04 7.86 -1.76
C ASN A 221 -12.06 7.33 -0.74
N VAL A 222 -11.73 6.29 0.02
CA VAL A 222 -12.59 5.80 1.12
C VAL A 222 -12.68 6.84 2.24
N ILE A 223 -11.57 7.50 2.61
CA ILE A 223 -11.58 8.61 3.59
C ILE A 223 -12.53 9.71 3.12
N ASN A 224 -12.42 10.14 1.86
CA ASN A 224 -13.32 11.15 1.29
C ASN A 224 -14.79 10.70 1.31
N ALA A 225 -15.07 9.43 1.02
CA ALA A 225 -16.43 8.89 1.02
C ALA A 225 -17.04 8.78 2.43
N ILE A 226 -16.22 8.53 3.46
CA ILE A 226 -16.67 8.51 4.86
C ILE A 226 -17.14 9.90 5.30
N ASP A 227 -16.41 10.96 4.95
CA ASP A 227 -16.64 12.32 5.41
C ASP A 227 -17.71 13.07 4.59
N THR A 228 -18.09 12.59 3.39
CA THR A 228 -19.21 13.13 2.64
C THR A 228 -20.53 12.62 3.21
N ALA A 229 -21.05 13.34 4.23
CA ALA A 229 -22.45 13.19 4.62
C ALA A 229 -23.37 13.66 3.46
N PRO A 230 -24.58 13.08 3.27
CA PRO A 230 -25.50 13.54 2.25
C PRO A 230 -25.96 14.98 2.55
N GLU A 231 -25.67 15.88 1.65
CA GLU A 231 -26.01 17.30 1.50
C GLU A 231 -24.88 18.33 1.81
N GLY A 232 -24.20 18.71 0.74
CA GLY A 232 -23.87 20.11 0.43
C GLY A 232 -22.75 20.77 1.19
N THR A 233 -21.51 20.49 0.87
CA THR A 233 -20.51 21.54 0.63
C THR A 233 -19.21 20.88 0.09
N GLN A 234 -18.87 21.22 -1.14
CA GLN A 234 -17.57 20.91 -1.73
C GLN A 234 -16.49 21.67 -0.94
N ASN A 235 -15.62 20.93 -0.29
CA ASN A 235 -14.35 21.45 0.22
C ASN A 235 -13.23 20.55 -0.28
N GLU A 236 -12.81 20.79 -1.51
CA GLU A 236 -11.71 20.07 -2.19
C GLU A 236 -10.31 20.39 -1.63
N GLN A 237 -10.19 21.13 -0.53
CA GLN A 237 -8.90 21.67 -0.06
C GLN A 237 -8.30 21.07 1.22
N ILE A 238 -8.92 20.09 1.87
CA ILE A 238 -8.43 19.59 3.19
C ILE A 238 -7.57 18.33 3.07
N VAL A 239 -7.62 17.61 1.94
CA VAL A 239 -7.01 16.26 1.83
C VAL A 239 -5.49 16.28 1.61
N SER A 240 -4.91 17.36 1.09
CA SER A 240 -3.48 17.36 0.70
C SER A 240 -2.49 17.65 1.84
N GLU A 241 -2.92 18.11 3.01
CA GLU A 241 -2.02 18.44 4.13
C GLU A 241 -2.01 17.44 5.30
N SER A 242 -3.02 16.56 5.40
CA SER A 242 -3.13 15.58 6.50
C SER A 242 -2.38 14.27 6.25
N ILE A 243 -1.86 14.05 5.06
CA ILE A 243 -1.23 12.79 4.63
C ILE A 243 0.23 12.65 5.11
N LYS A 244 0.81 13.67 5.75
CA LYS A 244 2.25 13.72 6.04
C LYS A 244 2.70 13.24 7.42
N SER A 245 1.93 12.47 8.19
CA SER A 245 2.35 12.08 9.55
C SER A 245 2.48 10.59 9.85
N ALA A 246 2.37 9.69 8.88
CA ALA A 246 3.01 8.37 9.03
C ALA A 246 4.52 8.59 8.99
N LYS A 247 5.30 7.94 9.86
CA LYS A 247 6.77 7.92 9.72
C LYS A 247 7.06 7.50 8.29
N GLU A 248 7.38 8.48 7.42
CA GLU A 248 7.78 8.18 6.04
C GLU A 248 8.93 7.18 6.13
N LYS A 249 8.74 5.99 5.58
CA LYS A 249 9.85 5.06 5.39
C LYS A 249 10.91 5.83 4.62
N LYS A 250 12.13 5.83 5.13
CA LYS A 250 13.24 6.56 4.50
C LYS A 250 13.47 6.09 3.07
N PHE A 251 13.25 4.78 2.83
CA PHE A 251 13.36 4.14 1.53
C PHE A 251 12.09 3.37 1.17
N SER A 252 11.72 3.42 -0.10
CA SER A 252 10.52 2.82 -0.66
C SER A 252 10.73 2.51 -2.15
N LYS A 253 9.74 1.95 -2.83
CA LYS A 253 9.76 1.76 -4.28
C LYS A 253 10.02 3.07 -5.03
N ALA A 254 9.39 4.18 -4.60
CA ALA A 254 9.58 5.49 -5.22
C ALA A 254 10.93 6.15 -4.88
N ASN A 255 11.57 5.75 -3.78
CA ASN A 255 12.87 6.25 -3.34
C ASN A 255 13.73 5.08 -2.83
N PRO A 256 14.22 4.18 -3.69
CA PRO A 256 14.99 3.02 -3.27
C PRO A 256 16.40 3.40 -2.79
N TYR A 257 16.91 2.66 -1.83
CA TYR A 257 18.29 2.75 -1.43
C TYR A 257 19.18 2.05 -2.46
N GLN A 258 20.27 2.69 -2.86
CA GLN A 258 21.27 2.12 -3.78
C GLN A 258 22.31 1.34 -2.96
N ALA A 259 22.03 0.03 -2.76
CA ALA A 259 22.90 -0.82 -1.94
C ALA A 259 24.08 -1.34 -2.74
N GLU A 260 25.29 -1.16 -2.21
CA GLU A 260 26.50 -1.81 -2.75
C GLU A 260 26.48 -3.31 -2.42
N VAL A 261 26.77 -4.15 -3.40
CA VAL A 261 26.94 -5.60 -3.23
C VAL A 261 28.33 -5.86 -2.67
N LEU A 262 28.41 -6.43 -1.46
CA LEU A 262 29.66 -6.80 -0.81
C LEU A 262 30.18 -8.16 -1.31
N GLU A 263 29.28 -9.15 -1.35
CA GLU A 263 29.58 -10.52 -1.76
C GLU A 263 28.44 -11.11 -2.62
N ASN A 264 28.81 -11.98 -3.56
CA ASN A 264 27.87 -12.75 -4.37
C ASN A 264 28.44 -14.15 -4.64
N ILE A 265 28.10 -15.10 -3.79
CA ILE A 265 28.73 -16.42 -3.71
C ILE A 265 27.77 -17.50 -4.17
N ASN A 266 28.18 -18.37 -5.09
CA ASN A 266 27.45 -19.58 -5.43
C ASN A 266 27.66 -20.64 -4.33
N LEU A 267 26.57 -21.00 -3.64
CA LEU A 267 26.59 -21.98 -2.55
C LEU A 267 26.62 -23.44 -3.02
N ASN A 268 26.35 -23.70 -4.28
CA ASN A 268 26.27 -25.05 -4.79
C ASN A 268 27.67 -25.60 -5.16
N GLY A 269 27.93 -26.83 -4.76
CA GLY A 269 29.14 -27.53 -5.10
C GLY A 269 29.18 -27.97 -6.57
N GLN A 270 30.40 -28.36 -7.02
CA GLN A 270 30.62 -28.85 -8.37
C GLN A 270 29.73 -30.06 -8.68
N GLY A 271 29.06 -30.02 -9.85
CA GLY A 271 28.14 -31.08 -10.31
C GLY A 271 26.68 -30.90 -9.89
N SER A 272 26.34 -29.85 -9.15
CA SER A 272 24.95 -29.48 -8.91
C SER A 272 24.27 -28.98 -10.18
N ASN A 273 23.01 -29.37 -10.39
CA ASN A 273 22.15 -28.81 -11.43
C ASN A 273 21.35 -27.59 -10.93
N LYS A 274 21.58 -27.17 -9.69
CA LYS A 274 21.00 -25.96 -9.08
C LYS A 274 22.08 -24.91 -8.89
N GLU A 275 21.67 -23.66 -8.93
CA GLU A 275 22.50 -22.52 -8.58
C GLU A 275 21.77 -21.68 -7.55
N THR A 276 22.39 -21.55 -6.36
CA THR A 276 21.87 -20.77 -5.26
C THR A 276 22.94 -19.75 -4.85
N ARG A 277 22.59 -18.48 -4.88
CA ARG A 277 23.46 -17.36 -4.54
C ARG A 277 23.23 -16.89 -3.12
N HIS A 278 24.30 -16.71 -2.37
CA HIS A 278 24.31 -15.89 -1.16
C HIS A 278 24.78 -14.50 -1.55
N ILE A 279 24.01 -13.49 -1.20
CA ILE A 279 24.28 -12.11 -1.60
C ILE A 279 24.25 -11.24 -0.35
N GLU A 280 25.29 -10.43 -0.18
CA GLU A 280 25.46 -9.49 0.91
C GLU A 280 25.43 -8.07 0.38
N PHE A 281 24.63 -7.21 1.01
CA PHE A 281 24.49 -5.79 0.66
C PHE A 281 24.93 -4.91 1.82
N LEU A 282 25.62 -3.83 1.51
CA LEU A 282 25.99 -2.77 2.46
C LEU A 282 24.77 -1.87 2.74
N LEU A 283 24.51 -1.61 4.02
CA LEU A 283 23.45 -0.71 4.50
C LEU A 283 24.03 0.57 5.15
N ASP A 284 25.13 1.12 4.61
CA ASP A 284 25.75 2.32 5.18
C ASP A 284 24.77 3.51 5.24
N ASN A 285 24.56 4.07 6.43
CA ASN A 285 23.62 5.16 6.68
C ASN A 285 22.15 4.88 6.26
N PHE A 286 21.77 3.61 6.14
CA PHE A 286 20.40 3.21 5.81
C PHE A 286 19.41 3.74 6.85
N GLY A 287 19.68 3.52 8.15
CA GLY A 287 18.93 4.14 9.25
C GLY A 287 17.60 3.47 9.58
N GLU A 288 17.34 2.30 9.04
CA GLU A 288 16.23 1.42 9.42
C GLU A 288 16.80 0.07 9.90
N ASP A 289 16.19 -0.49 10.93
CA ASP A 289 16.48 -1.84 11.40
C ASP A 289 15.64 -2.87 10.64
N TYR A 290 15.99 -4.16 10.76
CA TYR A 290 15.19 -5.26 10.25
C TYR A 290 15.26 -6.47 11.21
N GLU A 291 14.33 -7.39 11.06
CA GLU A 291 14.34 -8.69 11.75
C GLU A 291 14.52 -9.82 10.73
N VAL A 292 15.09 -10.94 11.16
CA VAL A 292 15.15 -12.17 10.35
C VAL A 292 13.74 -12.55 9.93
N GLY A 293 13.55 -12.79 8.63
CA GLY A 293 12.24 -13.09 8.04
C GLY A 293 11.48 -11.88 7.51
N ASP A 294 11.97 -10.65 7.74
CA ASP A 294 11.54 -9.49 6.95
C ASP A 294 11.99 -9.68 5.50
N CYS A 295 11.46 -8.90 4.57
CA CYS A 295 11.79 -8.97 3.16
C CYS A 295 12.73 -7.83 2.75
N LEU A 296 13.79 -8.20 2.04
CA LEU A 296 14.53 -7.27 1.19
C LEU A 296 13.83 -7.22 -0.15
N VAL A 297 13.35 -6.06 -0.52
CA VAL A 297 12.69 -5.84 -1.81
C VAL A 297 13.72 -5.28 -2.79
N VAL A 298 13.82 -5.91 -3.95
CA VAL A 298 14.78 -5.56 -5.00
C VAL A 298 14.01 -5.06 -6.21
N LEU A 299 14.40 -3.93 -6.78
CA LEU A 299 13.91 -3.47 -8.07
C LEU A 299 14.79 -4.08 -9.17
N PRO A 300 14.28 -5.07 -9.92
CA PRO A 300 15.09 -5.81 -10.88
C PRO A 300 15.22 -5.08 -12.21
N GLN A 301 16.11 -5.61 -13.06
CA GLN A 301 16.24 -5.20 -14.45
C GLN A 301 16.01 -6.40 -15.37
N ASN A 302 15.23 -6.20 -16.42
CA ASN A 302 15.09 -7.18 -17.48
C ASN A 302 16.45 -7.53 -18.12
N ASP A 303 16.51 -8.70 -18.74
CA ASP A 303 17.72 -9.13 -19.44
C ASP A 303 17.96 -8.23 -20.66
N PRO A 304 19.13 -7.55 -20.75
CA PRO A 304 19.46 -6.73 -21.91
C PRO A 304 19.35 -7.47 -23.24
N ALA A 305 19.72 -8.76 -23.29
CA ALA A 305 19.59 -9.55 -24.50
C ALA A 305 18.12 -9.76 -24.94
N LEU A 306 17.19 -9.85 -23.97
CA LEU A 306 15.75 -9.91 -24.26
C LEU A 306 15.22 -8.56 -24.72
N VAL A 307 15.68 -7.46 -24.10
CA VAL A 307 15.34 -6.09 -24.50
C VAL A 307 15.80 -5.80 -25.93
N ASP A 308 17.07 -6.11 -26.24
CA ASP A 308 17.64 -5.96 -27.59
C ASP A 308 16.86 -6.79 -28.63
N LEU A 309 16.50 -8.02 -28.27
CA LEU A 309 15.72 -8.89 -29.14
C LEU A 309 14.34 -8.30 -29.41
N LEU A 310 13.68 -7.74 -28.41
CA LEU A 310 12.37 -7.10 -28.56
C LEU A 310 12.45 -5.86 -29.45
N ILE A 311 13.38 -4.95 -29.17
CA ILE A 311 13.61 -3.73 -29.95
C ILE A 311 13.90 -4.07 -31.41
N SER A 312 14.79 -5.04 -31.64
CA SER A 312 15.14 -5.47 -33.01
C SER A 312 14.00 -6.17 -33.74
N THR A 313 13.19 -6.97 -33.05
CA THR A 313 12.01 -7.65 -33.62
C THR A 313 10.97 -6.66 -34.11
N LEU A 314 10.78 -5.56 -33.37
CA LEU A 314 9.81 -4.51 -33.69
C LEU A 314 10.39 -3.40 -34.57
N GLY A 315 11.72 -3.35 -34.77
CA GLY A 315 12.40 -2.34 -35.59
C GLY A 315 12.37 -0.95 -35.00
N TRP A 316 12.27 -0.84 -33.68
CA TRP A 316 12.19 0.43 -32.94
C TRP A 316 13.56 1.12 -32.75
N ASP A 317 13.55 2.44 -32.49
CA ASP A 317 14.74 3.18 -32.06
C ASP A 317 14.82 3.09 -30.51
N PRO A 318 15.93 2.56 -29.94
CA PRO A 318 16.11 2.46 -28.48
C PRO A 318 16.02 3.80 -27.74
N ASN A 319 16.18 4.93 -28.47
CA ASN A 319 16.11 6.28 -27.89
C ASN A 319 14.72 6.93 -27.95
N ASP A 320 13.72 6.28 -28.56
CA ASP A 320 12.35 6.77 -28.59
C ASP A 320 11.86 7.00 -27.15
N GLN A 321 11.09 8.09 -26.95
CA GLN A 321 10.54 8.40 -25.63
C GLN A 321 9.20 7.70 -25.45
N VAL A 322 9.05 6.96 -24.36
CA VAL A 322 7.82 6.25 -24.02
C VAL A 322 7.26 6.75 -22.70
N GLN A 323 5.94 6.86 -22.64
CA GLN A 323 5.22 7.22 -21.41
C GLN A 323 5.32 6.09 -20.39
N ILE A 324 5.47 6.43 -19.09
CA ILE A 324 5.60 5.48 -17.98
C ILE A 324 4.64 5.77 -16.82
N SER A 325 3.91 6.88 -16.85
CA SER A 325 2.95 7.27 -15.81
C SER A 325 1.74 7.99 -16.39
N ASP A 326 0.63 8.05 -15.64
CA ASP A 326 -0.57 8.81 -16.00
C ASP A 326 -0.30 10.32 -16.02
N GLU A 327 0.67 10.79 -15.25
CA GLU A 327 1.12 12.19 -15.19
C GLU A 327 1.92 12.61 -16.43
N GLY A 328 2.27 11.64 -17.30
CA GLY A 328 2.97 11.90 -18.55
C GLY A 328 4.49 11.88 -18.44
N ASP A 329 5.05 11.28 -17.39
CA ASP A 329 6.48 11.03 -17.30
C ASP A 329 6.94 10.10 -18.43
N THR A 330 8.16 10.32 -18.94
CA THR A 330 8.73 9.54 -20.04
C THR A 330 10.12 9.02 -19.71
N LEU A 331 10.48 7.88 -20.30
CA LEU A 331 11.83 7.31 -20.33
C LEU A 331 12.23 6.99 -21.78
N GLY A 332 13.54 6.83 -22.03
CA GLY A 332 14.00 6.21 -23.26
C GLY A 332 13.51 4.77 -23.37
N LEU A 333 13.17 4.32 -24.57
CA LEU A 333 12.57 2.99 -24.79
C LEU A 333 13.40 1.85 -24.18
N GLU A 334 14.72 1.83 -24.43
CA GLU A 334 15.62 0.82 -23.88
C GLU A 334 15.61 0.82 -22.34
N GLU A 335 15.66 2.02 -21.73
CA GLU A 335 15.59 2.18 -20.29
C GLU A 335 14.24 1.72 -19.73
N ALA A 336 13.14 2.11 -20.37
CA ALA A 336 11.79 1.74 -19.97
C ALA A 336 11.57 0.22 -20.06
N LEU A 337 12.03 -0.43 -21.12
CA LEU A 337 11.96 -1.90 -21.25
C LEU A 337 12.91 -2.61 -20.27
N THR A 338 14.01 -1.99 -19.88
CA THR A 338 14.96 -2.56 -18.92
C THR A 338 14.47 -2.47 -17.48
N THR A 339 13.88 -1.34 -17.09
CA THR A 339 13.63 -1.05 -15.67
C THR A 339 12.16 -0.87 -15.29
N HIS A 340 11.27 -0.60 -16.26
CA HIS A 340 9.91 -0.17 -15.96
C HIS A 340 8.83 -1.17 -16.38
N PHE A 341 8.93 -1.80 -17.56
CA PHE A 341 7.89 -2.67 -18.08
C PHE A 341 8.18 -4.16 -17.87
N GLU A 342 7.14 -4.93 -17.49
CA GLU A 342 7.20 -6.39 -17.44
C GLU A 342 7.06 -6.98 -18.86
N ILE A 343 8.12 -7.59 -19.36
CA ILE A 343 8.18 -8.17 -20.72
C ILE A 343 8.31 -9.69 -20.73
N THR A 344 8.46 -10.32 -19.55
CA THR A 344 8.74 -11.75 -19.41
C THR A 344 7.52 -12.58 -19.04
N LYS A 345 6.45 -11.96 -18.54
CA LYS A 345 5.23 -12.62 -18.07
C LYS A 345 4.01 -12.13 -18.83
N LEU A 346 3.30 -13.06 -19.45
CA LEU A 346 1.98 -12.80 -20.01
C LEU A 346 0.91 -12.96 -18.92
N THR A 347 -0.13 -12.15 -19.01
CA THR A 347 -1.30 -12.22 -18.12
C THR A 347 -2.59 -12.17 -18.95
N LYS A 348 -3.71 -12.66 -18.41
CA LYS A 348 -5.01 -12.57 -19.10
C LYS A 348 -5.37 -11.12 -19.48
N PRO A 349 -5.24 -10.11 -18.58
CA PRO A 349 -5.46 -8.71 -18.95
C PRO A 349 -4.58 -8.24 -20.11
N LEU A 350 -3.29 -8.61 -20.12
CA LEU A 350 -2.40 -8.30 -21.22
C LEU A 350 -2.89 -8.90 -22.54
N LEU A 351 -3.34 -10.16 -22.54
CA LEU A 351 -3.88 -10.81 -23.75
C LEU A 351 -5.15 -10.12 -24.25
N ILE A 352 -6.06 -9.72 -23.35
CA ILE A 352 -7.28 -8.98 -23.69
C ILE A 352 -6.93 -7.62 -24.30
N ASN A 353 -6.03 -6.87 -23.68
CA ASN A 353 -5.56 -5.58 -24.20
C ASN A 353 -4.87 -5.76 -25.58
N ALA A 354 -4.01 -6.76 -25.71
CA ALA A 354 -3.32 -7.07 -26.94
C ALA A 354 -4.30 -7.47 -28.06
N ALA A 355 -5.32 -8.27 -27.76
CA ALA A 355 -6.34 -8.67 -28.73
C ALA A 355 -7.08 -7.46 -29.31
N SER A 356 -7.47 -6.53 -28.45
CA SER A 356 -8.09 -5.27 -28.85
C SER A 356 -7.14 -4.38 -29.64
N PHE A 357 -5.88 -4.28 -29.16
CA PHE A 357 -4.85 -3.43 -29.78
C PHE A 357 -4.43 -3.91 -31.17
N PHE A 358 -4.26 -5.23 -31.32
CA PHE A 358 -3.90 -5.84 -32.59
C PHE A 358 -5.07 -6.00 -33.56
N GLU A 359 -6.30 -5.66 -33.13
CA GLU A 359 -7.52 -5.92 -33.89
C GLU A 359 -7.60 -7.40 -34.34
N ASN A 360 -7.16 -8.32 -33.46
CA ASN A 360 -7.02 -9.74 -33.78
C ASN A 360 -8.27 -10.50 -33.29
N GLU A 361 -9.16 -10.86 -34.22
CA GLU A 361 -10.41 -11.57 -33.91
C GLU A 361 -10.15 -12.96 -33.30
N GLU A 362 -9.10 -13.67 -33.75
CA GLU A 362 -8.74 -15.00 -33.22
C GLU A 362 -8.32 -14.89 -31.75
N LEU A 363 -7.49 -13.91 -31.41
CA LEU A 363 -7.07 -13.70 -30.01
C LEU A 363 -8.26 -13.26 -29.15
N ASN A 364 -9.14 -12.39 -29.67
CA ASN A 364 -10.38 -11.99 -28.97
C ASN A 364 -11.28 -13.18 -28.62
N GLU A 365 -11.43 -14.16 -29.52
CA GLU A 365 -12.20 -15.37 -29.24
C GLU A 365 -11.49 -16.27 -28.20
N LYS A 366 -10.17 -16.39 -28.29
CA LYS A 366 -9.37 -17.27 -27.44
C LYS A 366 -9.27 -16.79 -25.99
N VAL A 367 -9.26 -15.49 -25.73
CA VAL A 367 -9.16 -14.95 -24.35
C VAL A 367 -10.41 -15.20 -23.52
N GLU A 368 -11.54 -15.58 -24.14
CA GLU A 368 -12.76 -16.01 -23.45
C GLU A 368 -12.64 -17.42 -22.85
N ASP A 369 -11.72 -18.24 -23.36
CA ASP A 369 -11.45 -19.59 -22.88
C ASP A 369 -10.29 -19.57 -21.84
N ASN A 370 -10.65 -19.72 -20.55
CA ASN A 370 -9.67 -19.71 -19.49
C ASN A 370 -8.64 -20.84 -19.58
N GLU A 371 -9.04 -22.05 -20.00
CA GLU A 371 -8.11 -23.17 -20.12
C GLU A 371 -7.05 -22.88 -21.21
N TRP A 372 -7.49 -22.29 -22.33
CA TRP A 372 -6.57 -21.86 -23.36
C TRP A 372 -5.64 -20.75 -22.85
N VAL A 373 -6.17 -19.73 -22.16
CA VAL A 373 -5.38 -18.62 -21.61
C VAL A 373 -4.27 -19.16 -20.70
N GLN A 374 -4.59 -20.03 -19.74
CA GLN A 374 -3.59 -20.61 -18.83
C GLN A 374 -2.52 -21.40 -19.59
N SER A 375 -2.92 -22.24 -20.53
CA SER A 375 -1.98 -22.99 -21.35
C SER A 375 -1.12 -22.08 -22.26
N TYR A 376 -1.67 -20.96 -22.72
CA TYR A 376 -0.95 -20.04 -23.58
C TYR A 376 0.09 -19.22 -22.84
N ILE A 377 -0.25 -18.65 -21.67
CA ILE A 377 0.66 -17.80 -20.90
C ILE A 377 1.82 -18.59 -20.25
N GLU A 378 1.64 -19.90 -20.06
CA GLU A 378 2.66 -20.74 -19.43
C GLU A 378 3.95 -20.76 -20.27
N GLY A 379 5.03 -20.19 -19.73
CA GLY A 379 6.37 -20.20 -20.31
C GLY A 379 6.55 -19.37 -21.59
N ARG A 380 5.56 -18.54 -21.97
CA ARG A 380 5.68 -17.55 -23.05
C ARG A 380 5.96 -16.16 -22.49
N ASP A 381 6.53 -15.31 -23.34
CA ASP A 381 6.79 -13.89 -23.06
C ASP A 381 6.17 -13.00 -24.16
N LEU A 382 6.41 -11.69 -24.05
CA LEU A 382 5.88 -10.71 -24.99
C LEU A 382 6.30 -10.97 -26.44
N ILE A 383 7.50 -11.49 -26.68
CA ILE A 383 7.97 -11.79 -28.04
C ILE A 383 7.15 -12.92 -28.68
N ASP A 384 6.78 -13.94 -27.89
CA ASP A 384 5.92 -15.02 -28.40
C ASP A 384 4.54 -14.47 -28.77
N LEU A 385 3.95 -13.63 -27.92
CA LEU A 385 2.66 -12.99 -28.18
C LEU A 385 2.67 -12.15 -29.47
N LEU A 386 3.73 -11.36 -29.65
CA LEU A 386 3.90 -10.53 -30.85
C LEU A 386 4.05 -11.39 -32.12
N ASN A 387 4.84 -12.45 -32.04
CA ASN A 387 5.03 -13.36 -33.20
C ASN A 387 3.76 -14.12 -33.58
N ASP A 388 2.95 -14.51 -32.56
CA ASP A 388 1.76 -15.31 -32.78
C ASP A 388 0.55 -14.49 -33.28
N PHE A 389 0.37 -13.26 -32.75
CA PHE A 389 -0.88 -12.53 -32.92
C PHE A 389 -0.77 -11.08 -33.38
N ALA A 390 0.42 -10.45 -33.40
CA ALA A 390 0.52 -9.07 -33.84
C ALA A 390 0.18 -8.94 -35.34
N THR A 391 -0.94 -8.30 -35.63
CA THR A 391 -1.44 -8.02 -36.98
C THR A 391 -1.23 -6.58 -37.40
N THR A 392 -1.08 -5.69 -36.43
CA THR A 392 -0.80 -4.27 -36.60
C THR A 392 0.59 -3.94 -36.05
N GLU A 393 1.23 -2.93 -36.61
CA GLU A 393 2.53 -2.48 -36.13
C GLU A 393 2.37 -1.79 -34.78
N LEU A 394 2.88 -2.43 -33.71
CA LEU A 394 2.92 -1.86 -32.37
C LEU A 394 3.92 -0.70 -32.38
N GLN A 395 3.52 0.44 -31.80
CA GLN A 395 4.39 1.60 -31.65
C GLN A 395 4.87 1.74 -30.20
N PRO A 396 6.06 2.32 -29.92
CA PRO A 396 6.57 2.50 -28.56
C PRO A 396 5.60 3.21 -27.61
N GLU A 397 4.83 4.17 -28.12
CA GLU A 397 3.86 4.95 -27.33
C GLU A 397 2.71 4.10 -26.77
N ASN A 398 2.49 2.93 -27.34
CA ASN A 398 1.42 2.04 -26.91
C ASN A 398 1.81 1.15 -25.73
N LEU A 399 3.10 1.07 -25.37
CA LEU A 399 3.61 0.18 -24.34
C LEU A 399 2.97 0.45 -22.98
N TYR A 400 2.77 1.71 -22.62
CA TYR A 400 2.15 2.09 -21.34
C TYR A 400 0.72 1.57 -21.18
N GLN A 401 -0.04 1.49 -22.28
CA GLN A 401 -1.41 0.97 -22.25
C GLN A 401 -1.44 -0.57 -22.32
N LEU A 402 -0.40 -1.18 -22.87
CA LEU A 402 -0.34 -2.62 -23.07
C LEU A 402 0.30 -3.35 -21.90
N LEU A 403 1.42 -2.85 -21.36
CA LEU A 403 2.26 -3.54 -20.41
C LEU A 403 2.03 -3.03 -18.98
N ARG A 404 2.08 -3.94 -18.02
CA ARG A 404 2.16 -3.57 -16.60
C ARG A 404 3.59 -3.14 -16.22
N LYS A 405 3.71 -2.46 -15.09
CA LYS A 405 5.02 -2.14 -14.50
C LYS A 405 5.77 -3.43 -14.14
N LEU A 406 7.10 -3.40 -14.24
CA LEU A 406 7.97 -4.48 -13.80
C LEU A 406 7.89 -4.60 -12.26
N PRO A 407 7.36 -5.72 -11.72
CA PRO A 407 7.19 -5.81 -10.28
C PRO A 407 8.53 -5.97 -9.57
N PRO A 408 8.68 -5.43 -8.36
CA PRO A 408 9.82 -5.71 -7.50
C PRO A 408 9.85 -7.21 -7.11
N ARG A 409 10.97 -7.66 -6.55
CA ARG A 409 11.12 -9.04 -6.06
C ARG A 409 11.46 -9.03 -4.58
N GLU A 410 10.69 -9.78 -3.80
CA GLU A 410 10.85 -9.90 -2.37
C GLU A 410 11.67 -11.15 -2.02
N TYR A 411 12.70 -10.97 -1.21
CA TYR A 411 13.53 -12.05 -0.70
C TYR A 411 13.56 -12.00 0.82
N SER A 412 13.28 -13.11 1.48
CA SER A 412 13.39 -13.19 2.94
C SER A 412 14.83 -12.94 3.38
N ILE A 413 15.00 -12.06 4.37
CA ILE A 413 16.29 -11.72 4.94
C ILE A 413 16.81 -12.89 5.79
N SER A 414 18.05 -13.29 5.55
CA SER A 414 18.72 -14.39 6.23
C SER A 414 19.82 -13.97 7.22
N SER A 415 20.12 -12.66 7.31
CA SER A 415 21.07 -12.10 8.28
C SER A 415 20.38 -11.59 9.53
N SER A 416 21.15 -11.36 10.61
CA SER A 416 20.70 -10.74 11.85
C SER A 416 21.23 -9.30 11.92
N TYR A 417 20.34 -8.33 12.04
CA TYR A 417 20.70 -6.92 12.22
C TYR A 417 21.55 -6.68 13.48
N GLU A 418 21.27 -7.41 14.58
CA GLU A 418 22.06 -7.28 15.80
C GLU A 418 23.52 -7.74 15.63
N ALA A 419 23.75 -8.73 14.75
CA ALA A 419 25.09 -9.23 14.47
C ALA A 419 25.82 -8.41 13.40
N LEU A 420 25.08 -7.92 12.40
CA LEU A 420 25.58 -7.22 11.21
C LEU A 420 24.68 -5.99 10.91
N PRO A 421 24.81 -4.90 11.68
CA PRO A 421 23.90 -3.75 11.57
C PRO A 421 24.06 -2.95 10.28
N ASP A 422 25.23 -3.07 9.62
CA ASP A 422 25.53 -2.36 8.38
C ASP A 422 25.41 -3.25 7.14
N GLU A 423 24.79 -4.42 7.27
CA GLU A 423 24.67 -5.39 6.17
C GLU A 423 23.28 -6.03 6.16
N VAL A 424 22.84 -6.49 4.99
CA VAL A 424 21.68 -7.37 4.83
C VAL A 424 21.99 -8.47 3.83
N HIS A 425 21.64 -9.72 4.20
CA HIS A 425 21.94 -10.89 3.38
C HIS A 425 20.68 -11.57 2.92
N ILE A 426 20.71 -12.06 1.67
CA ILE A 426 19.63 -12.88 1.09
C ILE A 426 20.20 -14.13 0.44
N THR A 427 19.32 -15.11 0.24
CA THR A 427 19.65 -16.35 -0.48
C THR A 427 18.72 -16.52 -1.66
N VAL A 428 19.27 -16.59 -2.88
CA VAL A 428 18.51 -16.54 -4.13
C VAL A 428 18.82 -17.77 -4.99
N GLY A 429 17.78 -18.55 -5.32
CA GLY A 429 17.89 -19.63 -6.30
C GLY A 429 17.74 -19.10 -7.73
N ALA A 430 18.73 -19.30 -8.59
CA ALA A 430 18.65 -18.89 -9.98
C ALA A 430 17.66 -19.79 -10.75
N VAL A 431 16.71 -19.15 -11.44
CA VAL A 431 15.66 -19.84 -12.22
C VAL A 431 16.02 -19.79 -13.70
N ARG A 432 16.22 -20.95 -14.30
CA ARG A 432 16.41 -21.11 -15.76
C ARG A 432 15.64 -22.32 -16.24
N TYR A 433 14.96 -22.18 -17.36
CA TYR A 433 14.22 -23.28 -18.00
C TYR A 433 14.12 -23.06 -19.50
N ASN A 434 13.79 -24.09 -20.25
CA ASN A 434 13.49 -23.99 -21.67
C ASN A 434 11.99 -24.15 -21.89
N SER A 435 11.39 -23.23 -22.63
CA SER A 435 9.97 -23.28 -22.99
C SER A 435 9.75 -22.72 -24.39
N HIS A 436 8.91 -23.39 -25.16
CA HIS A 436 8.58 -23.01 -26.57
C HIS A 436 9.82 -22.76 -27.43
N GLY A 437 10.86 -23.60 -27.24
CA GLY A 437 12.10 -23.57 -28.03
C GLY A 437 13.04 -22.41 -27.70
N ARG A 438 12.77 -21.63 -26.62
CA ARG A 438 13.63 -20.54 -26.14
C ARG A 438 14.06 -20.79 -24.70
N ASP A 439 15.26 -20.36 -24.36
CA ASP A 439 15.73 -20.34 -22.98
C ASP A 439 15.09 -19.18 -22.25
N ARG A 440 14.64 -19.42 -21.02
CA ARG A 440 13.97 -18.47 -20.14
C ARG A 440 14.76 -18.28 -18.86
N SER A 441 14.76 -17.08 -18.37
CA SER A 441 15.50 -16.69 -17.17
C SER A 441 14.60 -15.92 -16.21
N GLY A 442 14.71 -16.22 -14.90
CA GLY A 442 14.10 -15.40 -13.88
C GLY A 442 14.76 -14.03 -13.84
N VAL A 443 13.98 -12.96 -14.00
CA VAL A 443 14.46 -11.58 -14.18
C VAL A 443 15.51 -11.19 -13.11
N CYS A 444 15.14 -11.24 -11.83
CA CYS A 444 16.02 -10.84 -10.73
C CYS A 444 17.01 -11.94 -10.35
N SER A 445 16.58 -13.20 -10.29
CA SER A 445 17.44 -14.31 -9.82
C SER A 445 18.62 -14.58 -10.75
N VAL A 446 18.44 -14.46 -12.08
CA VAL A 446 19.52 -14.58 -13.06
C VAL A 446 20.31 -13.28 -13.19
N GLN A 447 19.70 -12.11 -12.95
CA GLN A 447 20.44 -10.86 -12.79
C GLN A 447 21.50 -11.01 -11.70
N PHE A 448 21.18 -11.55 -10.53
CA PHE A 448 22.15 -11.83 -9.48
C PHE A 448 23.16 -12.89 -9.85
N ALA A 449 22.74 -13.92 -10.56
CA ALA A 449 23.63 -15.02 -10.93
C ALA A 449 24.70 -14.63 -11.96
N GLU A 450 24.39 -13.73 -12.90
CA GLU A 450 25.22 -13.50 -14.09
C GLU A 450 25.69 -12.05 -14.27
N ARG A 451 24.88 -11.07 -13.79
CA ARG A 451 25.10 -9.65 -14.12
C ARG A 451 25.58 -8.80 -12.96
N ILE A 452 25.37 -9.25 -11.71
CA ILE A 452 25.73 -8.51 -10.50
C ILE A 452 27.01 -9.07 -9.89
N GLN A 453 27.98 -8.21 -9.64
CA GLN A 453 29.27 -8.52 -9.03
C GLN A 453 29.49 -7.69 -7.76
N PRO A 454 30.36 -8.10 -6.85
CA PRO A 454 30.81 -7.27 -5.73
C PRO A 454 31.30 -5.89 -6.21
N GLY A 455 30.81 -4.82 -5.56
CA GLY A 455 31.03 -3.43 -5.91
C GLY A 455 29.96 -2.80 -6.82
N ASP A 456 29.07 -3.60 -7.41
CA ASP A 456 27.90 -3.07 -8.11
C ASP A 456 26.85 -2.53 -7.12
N THR A 457 25.95 -1.67 -7.59
CA THR A 457 24.84 -1.16 -6.80
C THR A 457 23.49 -1.71 -7.29
N VAL A 458 22.61 -2.01 -6.33
CA VAL A 458 21.28 -2.54 -6.60
C VAL A 458 20.24 -1.69 -5.84
N PRO A 459 19.16 -1.24 -6.48
CA PRO A 459 18.08 -0.50 -5.81
C PRO A 459 17.24 -1.44 -4.96
N ILE A 460 17.17 -1.17 -3.65
CA ILE A 460 16.46 -1.98 -2.66
C ILE A 460 15.65 -1.13 -1.68
N TYR A 461 14.73 -1.75 -0.97
CA TYR A 461 14.12 -1.23 0.25
C TYR A 461 13.67 -2.39 1.16
N LEU A 462 13.37 -2.08 2.43
CA LEU A 462 12.93 -3.08 3.40
C LEU A 462 11.40 -3.11 3.50
N LYS A 463 10.87 -4.33 3.69
CA LYS A 463 9.47 -4.59 3.97
C LYS A 463 9.33 -5.52 5.16
N ARG A 464 8.56 -5.10 6.16
CA ARG A 464 8.28 -5.93 7.33
C ARG A 464 7.42 -7.13 6.95
N ASN A 465 7.76 -8.29 7.52
CA ASN A 465 6.93 -9.49 7.40
C ASN A 465 6.63 -10.05 8.79
N PRO A 466 5.51 -9.66 9.42
CA PRO A 466 5.17 -10.08 10.77
C PRO A 466 4.86 -11.57 10.88
N ASN A 467 4.49 -12.22 9.78
CA ASN A 467 4.04 -13.62 9.74
C ASN A 467 5.19 -14.62 9.56
N PHE A 468 6.39 -14.15 9.22
CA PHE A 468 7.56 -15.02 9.03
C PHE A 468 8.69 -14.57 9.96
N LYS A 469 8.53 -14.87 11.25
CA LYS A 469 9.51 -14.50 12.28
C LYS A 469 10.14 -15.73 12.91
N PHE A 470 11.42 -15.57 13.32
CA PHE A 470 12.11 -16.60 14.10
C PHE A 470 11.40 -16.76 15.45
N PRO A 471 11.10 -18.01 15.90
CA PRO A 471 10.43 -18.20 17.17
C PRO A 471 11.30 -17.72 18.32
N LYS A 472 10.72 -16.90 19.22
CA LYS A 472 11.43 -16.32 20.37
C LYS A 472 11.47 -17.29 21.56
N GLU A 473 10.63 -18.32 21.57
CA GLU A 473 10.56 -19.33 22.64
C GLU A 473 11.42 -20.54 22.29
N GLY A 474 12.35 -20.91 23.19
CA GLY A 474 13.36 -21.94 22.97
C GLY A 474 12.85 -23.37 22.81
N ASP A 475 11.55 -23.62 22.98
CA ASP A 475 10.91 -24.93 22.85
C ASP A 475 10.27 -25.19 21.48
N THR A 476 10.29 -24.20 20.58
CA THR A 476 9.76 -24.35 19.23
C THR A 476 10.83 -24.96 18.32
N PRO A 477 10.62 -26.16 17.73
CA PRO A 477 11.55 -26.69 16.73
C PRO A 477 11.60 -25.82 15.50
N VAL A 478 12.80 -25.55 15.04
CA VAL A 478 13.11 -24.74 13.83
C VAL A 478 13.49 -25.67 12.70
#